data_7bd0835b0d93b6233984f29f6c6da8b0
#
_entry.id   7bd0835b0d93b6233984f29f6c6da8b0
#
_cell.length_a   1.000
_cell.length_b   1.000
_cell.length_c   1.000
_cell.angle_alpha   90.00
_cell.angle_beta   90.00
_cell.angle_gamma   90.00
#
_symmetry.space_group_name_H-M   'P 1'
#
loop_
_entity.id
_entity.type
_entity.pdbx_description
1 polymer ?
#
loop_
_entity_poly.entity_id
_entity_poly.type
_entity_poly.pdbx_seq_one_letter_code
_entity_poly.pdbx_strand_id
1 'polypeptide(L)'
;MENSSPALPPNSPNNREIPTLVRAILVLALLYLFLTGVELLGGGFKSLGKDLVDGLFKGVSNPIGGLFVGLLATVLVQSSSVSTSVIVGLVASGVVGTGDAVPMIMGANLGTTVTNTLASLGHVRHDVEFRRAFAAATVHDFFNILAVIVFLTIELATGYLSESASWLTDKIIGSSGAEFKSPLKAAVKLPATWIKELLSSIGAQGDVKGGLMIVLGLIFIFLALAYITKNMRLLVADRVEVAINRALSAGSGIVAILIGTLITISVQSSSITTSVLVPLAASGVLTLENIYPVTLGANVGTTVTALLASLATGSPAAVTVALVHTLFNISGILAFYPISNLRKLPIKMANKLSDIAAERRSLALMYALTMFVVIPLLVVLILR
;
A
#
# COMPACT_ATOMS: atom_id res chain seq x y z
N MET A 1 -43.18 -0.75 -40.72
CA MET A 1 -42.21 -1.79 -40.31
C MET A 1 -41.64 -1.32 -38.96
N GLU A 2 -42.25 -1.80 -37.87
CA GLU A 2 -41.85 -1.47 -36.53
C GLU A 2 -40.57 -2.20 -36.14
N ASN A 3 -39.57 -1.44 -35.80
CA ASN A 3 -38.28 -1.95 -35.27
C ASN A 3 -38.45 -2.29 -33.78
N SER A 4 -38.79 -3.53 -33.49
CA SER A 4 -38.78 -4.07 -32.14
C SER A 4 -37.33 -4.39 -31.75
N SER A 5 -36.72 -3.52 -30.93
CA SER A 5 -35.48 -3.84 -30.20
C SER A 5 -35.72 -5.04 -29.29
N PRO A 6 -34.84 -6.03 -29.25
CA PRO A 6 -34.97 -7.15 -28.33
C PRO A 6 -34.83 -6.69 -26.91
N ALA A 7 -35.83 -6.98 -26.08
CA ALA A 7 -35.81 -6.76 -24.65
C ALA A 7 -34.66 -7.54 -24.00
N LEU A 8 -33.87 -6.89 -23.17
CA LEU A 8 -32.85 -7.53 -22.34
C LEU A 8 -33.52 -8.61 -21.45
N PRO A 9 -32.90 -9.79 -21.27
CA PRO A 9 -33.46 -10.84 -20.43
C PRO A 9 -33.59 -10.35 -18.99
N PRO A 10 -34.67 -10.75 -18.27
CA PRO A 10 -34.89 -10.35 -16.90
C PRO A 10 -33.78 -10.91 -16.00
N ASN A 11 -33.35 -10.09 -15.03
CA ASN A 11 -32.34 -10.37 -14.03
C ASN A 11 -32.38 -11.83 -13.55
N SER A 12 -31.19 -12.49 -13.58
CA SER A 12 -31.02 -13.82 -13.00
C SER A 12 -31.36 -13.79 -11.50
N PRO A 13 -32.20 -14.72 -11.00
CA PRO A 13 -32.56 -14.77 -9.59
C PRO A 13 -31.39 -15.33 -8.78
N ASN A 14 -31.07 -14.70 -7.67
CA ASN A 14 -30.19 -15.11 -6.57
C ASN A 14 -28.77 -14.47 -6.45
N ASN A 15 -28.67 -13.16 -6.55
CA ASN A 15 -27.71 -12.47 -5.71
C ASN A 15 -28.50 -11.73 -4.61
N ARG A 16 -28.71 -12.36 -3.45
CA ARG A 16 -29.17 -11.64 -2.25
C ARG A 16 -28.08 -10.64 -1.92
N GLU A 17 -28.29 -9.39 -2.36
CA GLU A 17 -27.38 -8.31 -2.01
C GLU A 17 -27.33 -8.19 -0.49
N ILE A 18 -26.14 -8.37 0.07
CA ILE A 18 -25.92 -8.18 1.51
C ILE A 18 -26.29 -6.75 1.85
N PRO A 19 -27.22 -6.50 2.81
CA PRO A 19 -27.62 -5.14 3.18
C PRO A 19 -26.42 -4.27 3.57
N THR A 20 -26.44 -3.00 3.22
CA THR A 20 -25.37 -2.04 3.48
C THR A 20 -24.90 -2.03 4.95
N LEU A 21 -25.86 -2.13 5.89
CA LEU A 21 -25.55 -2.21 7.32
C LEU A 21 -24.75 -3.48 7.67
N VAL A 22 -25.13 -4.61 7.12
CA VAL A 22 -24.42 -5.90 7.34
C VAL A 22 -23.01 -5.83 6.76
N ARG A 23 -22.82 -5.21 5.58
CA ARG A 23 -21.50 -4.98 5.01
C ARG A 23 -20.65 -4.06 5.90
N ALA A 24 -21.24 -2.99 6.45
CA ALA A 24 -20.53 -2.07 7.35
C ALA A 24 -20.06 -2.81 8.62
N ILE A 25 -20.93 -3.61 9.24
CA ILE A 25 -20.58 -4.43 10.40
C ILE A 25 -19.48 -5.45 10.04
N LEU A 26 -19.59 -6.09 8.87
CA LEU A 26 -18.57 -7.02 8.39
C LEU A 26 -17.20 -6.33 8.21
N VAL A 27 -17.18 -5.12 7.66
CA VAL A 27 -15.93 -4.34 7.52
C VAL A 27 -15.31 -4.02 8.88
N LEU A 28 -16.12 -3.66 9.89
CA LEU A 28 -15.63 -3.44 11.25
C LEU A 28 -15.07 -4.73 11.88
N ALA A 29 -15.76 -5.86 11.69
CA ALA A 29 -15.26 -7.15 12.16
C ALA A 29 -13.96 -7.58 11.46
N LEU A 30 -13.86 -7.33 10.16
CA LEU A 30 -12.63 -7.58 9.39
C LEU A 30 -11.49 -6.64 9.81
N LEU A 31 -11.78 -5.37 10.11
CA LEU A 31 -10.78 -4.46 10.67
C LEU A 31 -10.28 -4.97 12.02
N TYR A 32 -11.16 -5.47 12.88
CA TYR A 32 -10.78 -6.09 14.14
C TYR A 32 -9.91 -7.35 13.93
N LEU A 33 -10.26 -8.19 12.95
CA LEU A 33 -9.46 -9.35 12.56
C LEU A 33 -8.06 -8.93 12.05
N PHE A 34 -8.00 -7.88 11.23
CA PHE A 34 -6.74 -7.31 10.74
C PHE A 34 -5.82 -6.87 11.90
N LEU A 35 -6.37 -6.11 12.84
CA LEU A 35 -5.62 -5.61 13.99
C LEU A 35 -5.17 -6.77 14.90
N THR A 36 -5.99 -7.79 15.08
CA THR A 36 -5.61 -9.04 15.79
C THR A 36 -4.48 -9.76 15.07
N GLY A 37 -4.50 -9.79 13.74
CA GLY A 37 -3.43 -10.36 12.92
C GLY A 37 -2.09 -9.65 13.12
N VAL A 38 -2.09 -8.30 13.19
CA VAL A 38 -0.88 -7.50 13.47
C VAL A 38 -0.32 -7.80 14.87
N GLU A 39 -1.17 -7.91 15.89
CA GLU A 39 -0.76 -8.25 17.27
C GLU A 39 -0.18 -9.67 17.35
N LEU A 40 -0.80 -10.65 16.67
CA LEU A 40 -0.28 -12.03 16.56
C LEU A 40 1.08 -12.06 15.88
N LEU A 41 1.25 -11.33 14.79
CA LEU A 41 2.50 -11.23 14.05
C LEU A 41 3.63 -10.71 14.95
N GLY A 42 3.41 -9.57 15.62
CA GLY A 42 4.36 -8.98 16.55
C GLY A 42 4.68 -9.91 17.72
N GLY A 43 3.67 -10.56 18.31
CA GLY A 43 3.83 -11.53 19.39
C GLY A 43 4.59 -12.79 18.94
N GLY A 44 4.37 -13.23 17.71
CA GLY A 44 5.06 -14.36 17.10
C GLY A 44 6.56 -14.10 16.96
N PHE A 45 6.93 -12.96 16.37
CA PHE A 45 8.34 -12.57 16.26
C PHE A 45 9.03 -12.42 17.62
N LYS A 46 8.36 -11.85 18.61
CA LYS A 46 8.90 -11.79 20.00
C LYS A 46 9.12 -13.16 20.62
N SER A 47 8.44 -14.20 20.15
CA SER A 47 8.56 -15.57 20.65
C SER A 47 9.66 -16.37 19.93
N LEU A 48 10.18 -15.88 18.79
CA LEU A 48 11.30 -16.50 18.09
C LEU A 48 12.62 -16.19 18.81
N GLY A 49 13.56 -17.12 18.70
CA GLY A 49 14.93 -16.92 19.20
C GLY A 49 15.63 -15.78 18.46
N LYS A 50 16.44 -15.00 19.21
CA LYS A 50 17.13 -13.82 18.68
C LYS A 50 18.03 -14.16 17.48
N ASP A 51 18.76 -15.28 17.55
CA ASP A 51 19.67 -15.72 16.47
C ASP A 51 18.94 -15.99 15.15
N LEU A 52 17.73 -16.56 15.23
CA LEU A 52 16.89 -16.80 14.06
C LEU A 52 16.42 -15.48 13.44
N VAL A 53 15.99 -14.54 14.29
CA VAL A 53 15.55 -13.21 13.86
C VAL A 53 16.69 -12.43 13.22
N ASP A 54 17.84 -12.37 13.88
CA ASP A 54 19.03 -11.68 13.36
C ASP A 54 19.49 -12.28 12.02
N GLY A 55 19.41 -13.61 11.87
CA GLY A 55 19.72 -14.30 10.60
C GLY A 55 18.77 -13.94 9.47
N LEU A 56 17.46 -13.79 9.76
CA LEU A 56 16.44 -13.44 8.77
C LEU A 56 16.57 -12.00 8.27
N PHE A 57 16.94 -11.07 9.15
CA PHE A 57 16.92 -9.63 8.86
C PHE A 57 18.32 -9.01 8.65
N LYS A 58 19.39 -9.81 8.62
CA LYS A 58 20.76 -9.32 8.43
C LYS A 58 20.94 -8.45 7.18
N GLY A 59 20.28 -8.78 6.06
CA GLY A 59 20.35 -8.00 4.82
C GLY A 59 19.53 -6.70 4.83
N VAL A 60 18.66 -6.52 5.82
CA VAL A 60 17.77 -5.35 5.92
C VAL A 60 18.47 -4.14 6.52
N SER A 61 19.55 -4.34 7.30
CA SER A 61 20.34 -3.26 7.89
C SER A 61 21.03 -2.36 6.86
N ASN A 62 21.17 -2.83 5.61
CA ASN A 62 21.58 -1.98 4.50
C ASN A 62 20.37 -1.22 3.95
N PRO A 63 20.39 0.12 3.88
CA PRO A 63 19.23 0.91 3.41
C PRO A 63 18.75 0.53 2.00
N ILE A 64 19.68 0.23 1.08
CA ILE A 64 19.33 -0.20 -0.28
C ILE A 64 18.74 -1.62 -0.24
N GLY A 65 19.32 -2.52 0.56
CA GLY A 65 18.75 -3.85 0.81
C GLY A 65 17.33 -3.77 1.38
N GLY A 66 17.11 -2.94 2.41
CA GLY A 66 15.82 -2.69 3.00
C GLY A 66 14.78 -2.15 2.00
N LEU A 67 15.17 -1.18 1.17
CA LEU A 67 14.33 -0.65 0.08
C LEU A 67 13.83 -1.77 -0.84
N PHE A 68 14.74 -2.59 -1.35
CA PHE A 68 14.38 -3.64 -2.30
C PHE A 68 13.66 -4.83 -1.63
N VAL A 69 13.92 -5.12 -0.36
CA VAL A 69 13.12 -6.08 0.42
C VAL A 69 11.67 -5.59 0.55
N GLY A 70 11.45 -4.33 0.90
CA GLY A 70 10.10 -3.75 0.98
C GLY A 70 9.38 -3.75 -0.37
N LEU A 71 10.10 -3.45 -1.46
CA LEU A 71 9.56 -3.49 -2.82
C LEU A 71 9.17 -4.93 -3.20
N LEU A 72 10.07 -5.91 -3.05
CA LEU A 72 9.78 -7.32 -3.35
C LEU A 72 8.62 -7.86 -2.52
N ALA A 73 8.57 -7.55 -1.22
CA ALA A 73 7.47 -7.95 -0.38
C ALA A 73 6.13 -7.47 -0.95
N THR A 74 6.05 -6.22 -1.41
CA THR A 74 4.83 -5.67 -2.00
C THR A 74 4.51 -6.27 -3.35
N VAL A 75 5.51 -6.50 -4.20
CA VAL A 75 5.32 -7.13 -5.52
C VAL A 75 4.82 -8.57 -5.38
N LEU A 76 5.37 -9.34 -4.45
CA LEU A 76 4.95 -10.72 -4.19
C LEU A 76 3.54 -10.80 -3.61
N VAL A 77 3.23 -9.91 -2.67
CA VAL A 77 1.94 -9.86 -1.98
C VAL A 77 0.86 -9.14 -2.80
N GLN A 78 1.26 -8.31 -3.78
CA GLN A 78 0.37 -7.44 -4.57
C GLN A 78 -0.42 -6.45 -3.71
N SER A 79 0.10 -6.09 -2.52
CA SER A 79 -0.56 -5.18 -1.58
C SER A 79 0.44 -4.45 -0.68
N SER A 80 0.64 -3.16 -0.91
CA SER A 80 1.46 -2.34 -0.03
C SER A 80 0.85 -2.16 1.37
N SER A 81 -0.48 -2.16 1.48
CA SER A 81 -1.14 -2.12 2.80
C SER A 81 -0.77 -3.32 3.67
N VAL A 82 -0.68 -4.52 3.08
CA VAL A 82 -0.20 -5.72 3.78
C VAL A 82 1.27 -5.57 4.13
N SER A 83 2.13 -5.25 3.15
CA SER A 83 3.58 -5.15 3.35
C SER A 83 3.94 -4.10 4.42
N THR A 84 3.34 -2.91 4.36
CA THR A 84 3.57 -1.87 5.36
C THR A 84 3.05 -2.25 6.75
N SER A 85 1.92 -2.96 6.83
CA SER A 85 1.41 -3.47 8.11
C SER A 85 2.33 -4.53 8.73
N VAL A 86 2.92 -5.40 7.89
CA VAL A 86 3.93 -6.36 8.34
C VAL A 86 5.18 -5.62 8.84
N ILE A 87 5.69 -4.63 8.12
CA ILE A 87 6.84 -3.81 8.55
C ILE A 87 6.53 -3.13 9.89
N VAL A 88 5.35 -2.54 10.05
CA VAL A 88 4.87 -1.94 11.32
C VAL A 88 4.87 -2.98 12.44
N GLY A 89 4.40 -4.21 12.18
CA GLY A 89 4.42 -5.31 13.14
C GLY A 89 5.83 -5.76 13.52
N LEU A 90 6.76 -5.80 12.56
CA LEU A 90 8.18 -6.11 12.80
C LEU A 90 8.84 -5.05 13.70
N VAL A 91 8.57 -3.77 13.46
CA VAL A 91 9.07 -2.69 14.30
C VAL A 91 8.43 -2.73 15.71
N ALA A 92 7.13 -2.99 15.78
CA ALA A 92 6.44 -3.14 17.07
C ALA A 92 6.99 -4.30 17.91
N SER A 93 7.48 -5.35 17.27
CA SER A 93 8.11 -6.50 17.92
C SER A 93 9.58 -6.25 18.33
N GLY A 94 10.20 -5.18 17.80
CA GLY A 94 11.61 -4.89 18.00
C GLY A 94 12.56 -5.70 17.14
N VAL A 95 12.03 -6.43 16.14
CA VAL A 95 12.80 -7.23 15.17
C VAL A 95 13.52 -6.34 14.16
N VAL A 96 12.88 -5.26 13.75
CA VAL A 96 13.43 -4.27 12.82
C VAL A 96 13.50 -2.93 13.54
N GLY A 97 14.64 -2.26 13.45
CA GLY A 97 14.82 -0.91 13.95
C GLY A 97 13.99 0.11 13.17
N THR A 98 13.60 1.22 13.80
CA THR A 98 12.84 2.29 13.13
C THR A 98 13.60 2.83 11.92
N GLY A 99 14.92 3.05 12.03
CA GLY A 99 15.76 3.55 10.95
C GLY A 99 15.83 2.57 9.76
N ASP A 100 15.95 1.26 10.03
CA ASP A 100 15.98 0.22 8.99
C ASP A 100 14.63 0.07 8.28
N ALA A 101 13.53 0.34 9.00
CA ALA A 101 12.18 0.27 8.45
C ALA A 101 11.86 1.41 7.46
N VAL A 102 12.54 2.57 7.55
CA VAL A 102 12.30 3.70 6.65
C VAL A 102 12.49 3.32 5.17
N PRO A 103 13.65 2.77 4.76
CA PRO A 103 13.84 2.32 3.38
C PRO A 103 12.85 1.21 3.00
N MET A 104 12.52 0.29 3.91
CA MET A 104 11.55 -0.77 3.63
C MET A 104 10.15 -0.20 3.30
N ILE A 105 9.69 0.82 4.03
CA ILE A 105 8.43 1.52 3.77
C ILE A 105 8.46 2.20 2.40
N MET A 106 9.55 2.90 2.06
CA MET A 106 9.71 3.53 0.75
C MET A 106 9.66 2.48 -0.38
N GLY A 107 10.30 1.34 -0.18
CA GLY A 107 10.27 0.22 -1.12
C GLY A 107 8.87 -0.39 -1.26
N ALA A 108 8.17 -0.60 -0.15
CA ALA A 108 6.79 -1.08 -0.17
C ALA A 108 5.85 -0.12 -0.91
N ASN A 109 6.04 1.19 -0.75
CA ASN A 109 5.31 2.21 -1.50
C ASN A 109 5.60 2.13 -3.00
N LEU A 110 6.87 1.98 -3.39
CA LEU A 110 7.28 1.83 -4.79
C LEU A 110 6.69 0.56 -5.43
N GLY A 111 6.65 -0.56 -4.71
CA GLY A 111 6.11 -1.83 -5.19
C GLY A 111 4.62 -1.82 -5.51
N THR A 112 3.85 -0.84 -4.99
CA THR A 112 2.40 -0.72 -5.22
C THR A 112 2.05 -0.60 -6.70
N THR A 113 2.90 0.02 -7.47
CA THR A 113 2.64 0.45 -8.84
C THR A 113 2.65 -0.69 -9.86
N VAL A 114 3.27 -1.83 -9.52
CA VAL A 114 3.32 -3.01 -10.38
C VAL A 114 1.93 -3.50 -10.84
N THR A 115 0.93 -3.40 -9.97
CA THR A 115 -0.45 -3.82 -10.28
C THR A 115 -1.03 -3.02 -11.44
N ASN A 116 -0.79 -1.69 -11.48
CA ASN A 116 -1.26 -0.83 -12.57
C ASN A 116 -0.51 -1.11 -13.87
N THR A 117 0.80 -1.33 -13.78
CA THR A 117 1.64 -1.69 -14.93
C THR A 117 1.14 -2.99 -15.56
N LEU A 118 0.82 -4.01 -14.75
CA LEU A 118 0.22 -5.25 -15.23
C LEU A 118 -1.19 -5.04 -15.80
N ALA A 119 -2.02 -4.21 -15.17
CA ALA A 119 -3.37 -3.90 -15.66
C ALA A 119 -3.34 -3.22 -17.04
N SER A 120 -2.36 -2.36 -17.30
CA SER A 120 -2.21 -1.68 -18.60
C SER A 120 -1.91 -2.65 -19.76
N LEU A 121 -1.29 -3.80 -19.47
CA LEU A 121 -1.03 -4.84 -20.48
C LEU A 121 -2.33 -5.46 -21.05
N GLY A 122 -3.46 -5.33 -20.34
CA GLY A 122 -4.77 -5.71 -20.86
C GLY A 122 -5.18 -4.96 -22.13
N HIS A 123 -4.62 -3.78 -22.36
CA HIS A 123 -4.88 -2.93 -23.55
C HIS A 123 -3.87 -3.14 -24.69
N VAL A 124 -2.96 -4.11 -24.58
CA VAL A 124 -1.82 -4.31 -25.49
C VAL A 124 -2.21 -4.54 -26.97
N ARG A 125 -3.46 -4.86 -27.26
CA ARG A 125 -3.93 -5.13 -28.64
C ARG A 125 -4.19 -3.87 -29.48
N HIS A 126 -4.40 -2.70 -28.81
CA HIS A 126 -4.75 -1.44 -29.48
C HIS A 126 -3.69 -0.39 -29.15
N ASP A 127 -2.88 0.03 -30.12
CA ASP A 127 -1.70 0.88 -29.91
C ASP A 127 -2.01 2.18 -29.17
N VAL A 128 -3.07 2.90 -29.54
CA VAL A 128 -3.45 4.17 -28.93
C VAL A 128 -3.94 3.97 -27.49
N GLU A 129 -4.77 2.96 -27.25
CA GLU A 129 -5.28 2.63 -25.93
C GLU A 129 -4.15 2.16 -25.01
N PHE A 130 -3.29 1.28 -25.50
CA PHE A 130 -2.14 0.77 -24.76
C PHE A 130 -1.18 1.90 -24.36
N ARG A 131 -0.85 2.79 -25.30
CA ARG A 131 0.02 3.95 -25.00
C ARG A 131 -0.54 4.79 -23.87
N ARG A 132 -1.83 5.12 -23.89
CA ARG A 132 -2.48 5.90 -22.82
C ARG A 132 -2.57 5.13 -21.52
N ALA A 133 -2.96 3.86 -21.55
CA ALA A 133 -3.04 2.99 -20.40
C ALA A 133 -1.69 2.83 -19.70
N PHE A 134 -0.63 2.58 -20.49
CA PHE A 134 0.70 2.34 -19.97
C PHE A 134 1.33 3.63 -19.40
N ALA A 135 1.09 4.78 -20.04
CA ALA A 135 1.48 6.07 -19.48
C ALA A 135 0.76 6.35 -18.14
N ALA A 136 -0.56 6.08 -18.06
CA ALA A 136 -1.34 6.25 -16.84
C ALA A 136 -0.88 5.32 -15.70
N ALA A 137 -0.46 4.10 -16.01
CA ALA A 137 0.11 3.17 -15.04
C ALA A 137 1.48 3.65 -14.55
N THR A 138 2.38 4.01 -15.48
CA THR A 138 3.79 4.28 -15.16
C THR A 138 4.07 5.68 -14.64
N VAL A 139 3.14 6.65 -14.76
CA VAL A 139 3.31 7.97 -14.11
C VAL A 139 3.45 7.86 -12.60
N HIS A 140 2.76 6.91 -12.01
CA HIS A 140 2.86 6.58 -10.59
C HIS A 140 4.23 5.99 -10.24
N ASP A 141 4.76 5.09 -11.08
CA ASP A 141 6.09 4.50 -10.93
C ASP A 141 7.14 5.61 -10.88
N PHE A 142 7.15 6.49 -11.89
CA PHE A 142 8.14 7.56 -11.99
C PHE A 142 8.06 8.56 -10.86
N PHE A 143 6.86 8.91 -10.38
CA PHE A 143 6.74 9.75 -9.19
C PHE A 143 7.38 9.07 -7.97
N ASN A 144 7.04 7.81 -7.71
CA ASN A 144 7.56 7.08 -6.56
C ASN A 144 9.08 6.87 -6.65
N ILE A 145 9.62 6.56 -7.84
CA ILE A 145 11.07 6.44 -8.07
C ILE A 145 11.78 7.76 -7.74
N LEU A 146 11.27 8.88 -8.29
CA LEU A 146 11.87 10.19 -8.05
C LEU A 146 11.76 10.60 -6.58
N ALA A 147 10.62 10.33 -5.92
CA ALA A 147 10.44 10.58 -4.50
C ALA A 147 11.42 9.73 -3.66
N VAL A 148 11.61 8.45 -3.99
CA VAL A 148 12.58 7.59 -3.31
C VAL A 148 13.99 8.10 -3.49
N ILE A 149 14.42 8.45 -4.71
CA ILE A 149 15.77 8.98 -4.97
C ILE A 149 16.03 10.23 -4.12
N VAL A 150 15.09 11.15 -4.08
CA VAL A 150 15.27 12.41 -3.33
C VAL A 150 15.21 12.16 -1.82
N PHE A 151 14.15 11.53 -1.34
CA PHE A 151 13.90 11.44 0.11
C PHE A 151 14.69 10.35 0.80
N LEU A 152 15.10 9.27 0.13
CA LEU A 152 16.06 8.33 0.70
C LEU A 152 17.44 8.99 0.86
N THR A 153 17.88 9.78 -0.13
CA THR A 153 19.15 10.51 -0.01
C THR A 153 19.10 11.53 1.13
N ILE A 154 18.01 12.29 1.26
CA ILE A 154 17.84 13.25 2.37
C ILE A 154 17.78 12.49 3.71
N GLU A 155 17.05 11.39 3.77
CA GLU A 155 16.94 10.58 4.98
C GLU A 155 18.29 10.06 5.44
N LEU A 156 19.08 9.48 4.53
CA LEU A 156 20.42 8.96 4.86
C LEU A 156 21.40 10.05 5.29
N ALA A 157 21.24 11.27 4.79
CA ALA A 157 22.09 12.39 5.12
C ALA A 157 21.67 13.11 6.42
N THR A 158 20.38 13.16 6.74
CA THR A 158 19.84 14.06 7.77
C THR A 158 18.90 13.42 8.76
N GLY A 159 18.39 12.18 8.50
CA GLY A 159 17.32 11.59 9.29
C GLY A 159 15.97 12.31 9.20
N TYR A 160 15.77 13.13 8.16
CA TYR A 160 14.62 14.02 8.05
C TYR A 160 13.26 13.37 8.32
N LEU A 161 12.99 12.22 7.71
CA LEU A 161 11.69 11.53 7.88
C LEU A 161 11.59 10.85 9.24
N SER A 162 12.65 10.17 9.68
CA SER A 162 12.67 9.46 10.95
C SER A 162 12.61 10.43 12.14
N GLU A 163 13.37 11.53 12.13
CA GLU A 163 13.35 12.54 13.18
C GLU A 163 12.02 13.31 13.22
N SER A 164 11.50 13.74 12.05
CA SER A 164 10.20 14.41 11.98
C SER A 164 9.06 13.50 12.46
N ALA A 165 9.08 12.23 12.06
CA ALA A 165 8.09 11.26 12.51
C ALA A 165 8.20 10.97 14.01
N SER A 166 9.42 10.86 14.55
CA SER A 166 9.65 10.69 15.98
C SER A 166 9.12 11.87 16.77
N TRP A 167 9.43 13.09 16.34
CA TRP A 167 8.91 14.31 16.95
C TRP A 167 7.37 14.35 16.96
N LEU A 168 6.73 13.98 15.85
CA LEU A 168 5.27 13.88 15.77
C LEU A 168 4.73 12.80 16.72
N THR A 169 5.38 11.64 16.77
CA THR A 169 5.02 10.54 17.67
C THR A 169 5.02 11.03 19.13
N ASP A 170 6.08 11.72 19.54
CA ASP A 170 6.20 12.29 20.90
C ASP A 170 5.10 13.31 21.21
N LYS A 171 4.67 14.09 20.24
CA LYS A 171 3.55 15.03 20.38
C LYS A 171 2.19 14.35 20.48
N ILE A 172 1.98 13.26 19.76
CA ILE A 172 0.70 12.53 19.71
C ILE A 172 0.55 11.61 20.90
N ILE A 173 1.61 10.89 21.29
CA ILE A 173 1.58 9.84 22.32
C ILE A 173 2.09 10.35 23.66
N GLY A 174 2.94 11.39 23.65
CA GLY A 174 3.66 11.91 24.81
C GLY A 174 5.10 11.38 24.88
N SER A 175 6.02 12.25 25.31
CA SER A 175 7.47 11.98 25.37
C SER A 175 7.90 11.06 26.51
N SER A 176 6.96 10.50 27.28
CA SER A 176 7.27 9.80 28.54
C SER A 176 7.74 8.35 28.39
N GLY A 177 7.88 7.83 27.18
CA GLY A 177 8.27 6.41 26.98
C GLY A 177 7.30 5.39 27.60
N ALA A 178 6.20 5.88 28.22
CA ALA A 178 5.17 5.04 28.79
C ALA A 178 4.43 4.29 27.67
N GLU A 179 4.12 3.02 27.90
CA GLU A 179 3.26 2.27 26.99
C GLU A 179 2.00 3.07 26.69
N PHE A 180 1.83 3.47 25.44
CA PHE A 180 0.61 4.13 24.98
C PHE A 180 -0.57 3.19 25.23
N LYS A 181 -1.45 3.57 26.16
CA LYS A 181 -2.68 2.83 26.46
C LYS A 181 -3.68 3.01 25.31
N SER A 182 -3.41 2.35 24.18
CA SER A 182 -4.35 2.32 23.07
C SER A 182 -5.57 1.47 23.47
N PRO A 183 -6.79 2.01 23.44
CA PRO A 183 -8.01 1.21 23.62
C PRO A 183 -8.09 0.07 22.58
N LEU A 184 -7.57 0.30 21.36
CA LEU A 184 -7.49 -0.70 20.32
C LEU A 184 -6.57 -1.85 20.72
N LYS A 185 -5.38 -1.56 21.30
CA LYS A 185 -4.47 -2.59 21.82
C LYS A 185 -5.15 -3.46 22.88
N ALA A 186 -5.89 -2.86 23.80
CA ALA A 186 -6.62 -3.60 24.83
C ALA A 186 -7.66 -4.54 24.21
N ALA A 187 -8.40 -4.07 23.21
CA ALA A 187 -9.42 -4.86 22.54
C ALA A 187 -8.82 -6.05 21.75
N VAL A 188 -7.74 -5.83 20.96
CA VAL A 188 -7.15 -6.90 20.12
C VAL A 188 -6.29 -7.88 20.91
N LYS A 189 -5.84 -7.50 22.09
CA LYS A 189 -5.03 -8.36 22.98
C LYS A 189 -5.80 -9.61 23.43
N LEU A 190 -7.10 -9.50 23.66
CA LEU A 190 -7.92 -10.63 24.12
C LEU A 190 -7.90 -11.81 23.13
N PRO A 191 -8.31 -11.68 21.86
CA PRO A 191 -8.28 -12.79 20.90
C PRO A 191 -6.86 -13.28 20.63
N ALA A 192 -5.87 -12.39 20.58
CA ALA A 192 -4.48 -12.78 20.40
C ALA A 192 -3.97 -13.64 21.57
N THR A 193 -4.36 -13.31 22.81
CA THR A 193 -4.02 -14.10 24.00
C THR A 193 -4.69 -15.47 23.96
N TRP A 194 -5.98 -15.56 23.62
CA TRP A 194 -6.67 -16.84 23.47
C TRP A 194 -6.03 -17.76 22.44
N ILE A 195 -5.66 -17.21 21.28
CA ILE A 195 -4.95 -17.97 20.24
C ILE A 195 -3.60 -18.47 20.77
N LYS A 196 -2.86 -17.59 21.49
CA LYS A 196 -1.58 -17.95 22.10
C LYS A 196 -1.71 -19.07 23.14
N GLU A 197 -2.76 -19.06 23.95
CA GLU A 197 -3.07 -20.09 24.94
C GLU A 197 -3.50 -21.38 24.25
N LEU A 198 -4.36 -21.31 23.22
CA LEU A 198 -4.75 -22.46 22.42
C LEU A 198 -3.55 -23.15 21.79
N LEU A 199 -2.63 -22.40 21.18
CA LEU A 199 -1.40 -22.96 20.62
C LEU A 199 -0.54 -23.65 21.70
N SER A 200 -0.50 -23.09 22.92
CA SER A 200 0.21 -23.73 24.04
C SER A 200 -0.46 -25.01 24.48
N SER A 201 -1.80 -25.07 24.51
CA SER A 201 -2.56 -26.26 24.96
C SER A 201 -2.42 -27.46 24.01
N ILE A 202 -2.17 -27.19 22.71
CA ILE A 202 -1.88 -28.25 21.72
C ILE A 202 -0.38 -28.63 21.67
N GLY A 203 0.43 -28.13 22.61
CA GLY A 203 1.85 -28.50 22.75
C GLY A 203 2.83 -27.62 21.96
N ALA A 204 2.38 -26.55 21.27
CA ALA A 204 3.29 -25.65 20.60
C ALA A 204 4.07 -24.78 21.61
N GLN A 205 5.42 -24.82 21.55
CA GLN A 205 6.33 -24.10 22.43
C GLN A 205 7.47 -23.45 21.65
N GLY A 206 8.13 -22.46 22.24
CA GLY A 206 9.31 -21.79 21.66
C GLY A 206 9.09 -21.29 20.25
N ASP A 207 10.04 -21.57 19.37
CA ASP A 207 10.04 -21.12 17.96
C ASP A 207 8.87 -21.66 17.16
N VAL A 208 8.41 -22.89 17.42
CA VAL A 208 7.23 -23.46 16.76
C VAL A 208 5.99 -22.63 17.04
N LYS A 209 5.76 -22.24 18.29
CA LYS A 209 4.66 -21.38 18.67
C LYS A 209 4.77 -20.01 18.04
N GLY A 210 5.98 -19.41 18.06
CA GLY A 210 6.26 -18.14 17.39
C GLY A 210 5.95 -18.20 15.88
N GLY A 211 6.43 -19.24 15.20
CA GLY A 211 6.17 -19.50 13.79
C GLY A 211 4.69 -19.64 13.46
N LEU A 212 3.93 -20.42 14.25
CA LEU A 212 2.48 -20.57 14.07
C LEU A 212 1.73 -19.26 14.29
N MET A 213 2.13 -18.44 15.27
CA MET A 213 1.54 -17.11 15.49
C MET A 213 1.82 -16.16 14.31
N ILE A 214 3.02 -16.20 13.72
CA ILE A 214 3.37 -15.42 12.53
C ILE A 214 2.48 -15.84 11.36
N VAL A 215 2.38 -17.13 11.06
CA VAL A 215 1.57 -17.65 9.97
C VAL A 215 0.10 -17.27 10.14
N LEU A 216 -0.48 -17.47 11.32
CA LEU A 216 -1.87 -17.09 11.61
C LEU A 216 -2.06 -15.57 11.52
N GLY A 217 -1.11 -14.78 12.03
CA GLY A 217 -1.13 -13.32 11.93
C GLY A 217 -1.14 -12.85 10.47
N LEU A 218 -0.28 -13.42 9.63
CA LEU A 218 -0.26 -13.14 8.19
C LEU A 218 -1.59 -13.55 7.52
N ILE A 219 -2.11 -14.74 7.81
CA ILE A 219 -3.41 -15.18 7.27
C ILE A 219 -4.52 -14.20 7.64
N PHE A 220 -4.58 -13.75 8.90
CA PHE A 220 -5.59 -12.80 9.37
C PHE A 220 -5.45 -11.44 8.67
N ILE A 221 -4.23 -10.93 8.54
CA ILE A 221 -3.94 -9.68 7.81
C ILE A 221 -4.41 -9.80 6.36
N PHE A 222 -4.01 -10.87 5.66
CA PHE A 222 -4.37 -11.09 4.25
C PHE A 222 -5.88 -11.21 4.04
N LEU A 223 -6.53 -12.10 4.79
CA LEU A 223 -7.98 -12.31 4.67
C LEU A 223 -8.74 -11.02 5.00
N ALA A 224 -8.39 -10.37 6.10
CA ALA A 224 -9.06 -9.15 6.51
C ALA A 224 -8.96 -8.07 5.43
N LEU A 225 -7.75 -7.74 4.95
CA LEU A 225 -7.56 -6.69 3.95
C LEU A 225 -8.19 -7.06 2.60
N ALA A 226 -8.12 -8.32 2.16
CA ALA A 226 -8.76 -8.78 0.93
C ALA A 226 -10.29 -8.60 0.99
N TYR A 227 -10.90 -9.02 2.11
CA TYR A 227 -12.36 -8.91 2.27
C TYR A 227 -12.81 -7.49 2.62
N ILE A 228 -12.04 -6.69 3.39
CA ILE A 228 -12.31 -5.25 3.57
C ILE A 228 -12.36 -4.57 2.20
N THR A 229 -11.32 -4.74 1.40
CA THR A 229 -11.21 -4.16 0.05
C THR A 229 -12.39 -4.56 -0.83
N LYS A 230 -12.77 -5.85 -0.85
CA LYS A 230 -13.92 -6.36 -1.60
C LYS A 230 -15.23 -5.72 -1.15
N ASN A 231 -15.49 -5.65 0.14
CA ASN A 231 -16.73 -5.09 0.67
C ASN A 231 -16.79 -3.57 0.52
N MET A 232 -15.67 -2.86 0.74
CA MET A 232 -15.61 -1.41 0.54
C MET A 232 -15.80 -1.05 -0.93
N ARG A 233 -15.18 -1.79 -1.87
CA ARG A 233 -15.43 -1.58 -3.30
C ARG A 233 -16.91 -1.65 -3.64
N LEU A 234 -17.65 -2.64 -3.12
CA LEU A 234 -19.09 -2.79 -3.36
C LEU A 234 -19.93 -1.68 -2.70
N LEU A 235 -19.45 -1.11 -1.58
CA LEU A 235 -20.12 0.00 -0.90
C LEU A 235 -19.94 1.37 -1.59
N VAL A 236 -18.82 1.54 -2.31
CA VAL A 236 -18.36 2.86 -2.79
C VAL A 236 -18.27 2.92 -4.32
N ALA A 237 -18.45 1.81 -5.05
CA ALA A 237 -18.21 1.73 -6.49
C ALA A 237 -18.92 2.86 -7.28
N ASP A 238 -20.20 3.05 -7.05
CA ASP A 238 -21.00 4.08 -7.74
C ASP A 238 -20.57 5.52 -7.38
N ARG A 239 -19.95 5.69 -6.22
CA ARG A 239 -19.48 7.00 -5.72
C ARG A 239 -18.09 7.35 -6.21
N VAL A 240 -17.25 6.34 -6.51
CA VAL A 240 -15.88 6.55 -7.00
C VAL A 240 -15.88 7.25 -8.34
N GLU A 241 -16.69 6.80 -9.29
CA GLU A 241 -16.82 7.43 -10.61
C GLU A 241 -17.32 8.89 -10.50
N VAL A 242 -18.35 9.12 -9.69
CA VAL A 242 -18.88 10.48 -9.42
C VAL A 242 -17.83 11.37 -8.77
N ALA A 243 -17.04 10.83 -7.82
CA ALA A 243 -16.00 11.59 -7.14
C ALA A 243 -14.85 11.95 -8.08
N ILE A 244 -14.43 11.01 -8.95
CA ILE A 244 -13.42 11.25 -9.98
C ILE A 244 -13.92 12.34 -10.95
N ASN A 245 -15.15 12.25 -11.43
CA ASN A 245 -15.72 13.25 -12.33
C ASN A 245 -15.80 14.64 -11.66
N ARG A 246 -16.12 14.73 -10.36
CA ARG A 246 -16.05 15.98 -9.59
C ARG A 246 -14.64 16.53 -9.46
N ALA A 247 -13.65 15.65 -9.22
CA ALA A 247 -12.23 16.03 -9.16
C ALA A 247 -11.80 16.70 -10.47
N LEU A 248 -12.23 16.13 -11.59
CA LEU A 248 -11.93 16.63 -12.93
C LEU A 248 -12.61 17.96 -13.22
N SER A 249 -13.91 18.08 -12.85
CA SER A 249 -14.72 19.29 -13.07
C SER A 249 -14.24 20.46 -12.21
N ALA A 250 -13.64 20.21 -11.06
CA ALA A 250 -13.13 21.24 -10.17
C ALA A 250 -11.90 21.99 -10.73
N GLY A 251 -11.22 21.47 -11.77
CA GLY A 251 -10.05 22.11 -12.39
C GLY A 251 -8.86 22.28 -11.46
N SER A 252 -8.96 21.85 -10.20
CA SER A 252 -7.92 22.00 -9.18
C SER A 252 -7.25 20.65 -8.89
N GLY A 253 -5.94 20.60 -9.14
CA GLY A 253 -5.17 19.39 -8.83
C GLY A 253 -5.13 19.06 -7.33
N ILE A 254 -5.24 20.05 -6.45
CA ILE A 254 -5.30 19.83 -4.99
C ILE A 254 -6.60 19.09 -4.64
N VAL A 255 -7.73 19.48 -5.23
CA VAL A 255 -9.01 18.78 -5.05
C VAL A 255 -8.90 17.34 -5.55
N ALA A 256 -8.23 17.11 -6.68
CA ALA A 256 -8.00 15.76 -7.20
C ALA A 256 -7.13 14.90 -6.27
N ILE A 257 -6.09 15.47 -5.64
CA ILE A 257 -5.29 14.81 -4.60
C ILE A 257 -6.17 14.43 -3.41
N LEU A 258 -6.96 15.36 -2.88
CA LEU A 258 -7.84 15.10 -1.74
C LEU A 258 -8.88 14.02 -2.05
N ILE A 259 -9.48 14.04 -3.24
CA ILE A 259 -10.45 13.04 -3.68
C ILE A 259 -9.77 11.67 -3.82
N GLY A 260 -8.58 11.59 -4.44
CA GLY A 260 -7.80 10.36 -4.52
C GLY A 260 -7.47 9.79 -3.14
N THR A 261 -7.12 10.66 -2.18
CA THR A 261 -6.88 10.29 -0.79
C THR A 261 -8.13 9.71 -0.14
N LEU A 262 -9.26 10.41 -0.24
CA LEU A 262 -10.53 9.99 0.38
C LEU A 262 -11.05 8.67 -0.23
N ILE A 263 -10.98 8.51 -1.55
CA ILE A 263 -11.34 7.26 -2.22
C ILE A 263 -10.49 6.12 -1.68
N THR A 264 -9.16 6.31 -1.61
CA THR A 264 -8.24 5.25 -1.17
C THR A 264 -8.44 4.91 0.30
N ILE A 265 -8.66 5.88 1.18
CA ILE A 265 -9.04 5.63 2.57
C ILE A 265 -10.33 4.80 2.65
N SER A 266 -11.34 5.16 1.84
CA SER A 266 -12.62 4.47 1.82
C SER A 266 -12.50 3.03 1.30
N VAL A 267 -11.72 2.82 0.22
CA VAL A 267 -11.54 1.51 -0.40
C VAL A 267 -10.45 0.67 0.30
N GLN A 268 -9.58 1.29 1.11
CA GLN A 268 -8.40 0.69 1.75
C GLN A 268 -7.43 0.04 0.74
N SER A 269 -7.40 0.56 -0.50
CA SER A 269 -6.54 0.05 -1.56
C SER A 269 -6.26 1.11 -2.62
N SER A 270 -5.02 1.59 -2.67
CA SER A 270 -4.56 2.49 -3.75
C SER A 270 -4.55 1.81 -5.11
N SER A 271 -4.22 0.52 -5.16
CA SER A 271 -4.22 -0.25 -6.42
C SER A 271 -5.61 -0.29 -7.06
N ILE A 272 -6.70 -0.35 -6.28
CA ILE A 272 -8.06 -0.26 -6.82
C ILE A 272 -8.35 1.16 -7.30
N THR A 273 -8.02 2.18 -6.51
CA THR A 273 -8.22 3.58 -6.89
C THR A 273 -7.53 3.90 -8.20
N THR A 274 -6.27 3.47 -8.36
CA THR A 274 -5.46 3.80 -9.53
C THR A 274 -5.75 2.90 -10.73
N SER A 275 -6.10 1.61 -10.53
CA SER A 275 -6.43 0.71 -11.64
C SER A 275 -7.74 1.08 -12.36
N VAL A 276 -8.67 1.77 -11.69
CA VAL A 276 -9.87 2.33 -12.35
C VAL A 276 -9.50 3.47 -13.32
N LEU A 277 -8.41 4.18 -13.06
CA LEU A 277 -7.95 5.28 -13.93
C LEU A 277 -7.33 4.78 -15.24
N VAL A 278 -6.76 3.56 -15.25
CA VAL A 278 -6.08 2.99 -16.43
C VAL A 278 -7.03 2.83 -17.62
N PRO A 279 -8.19 2.16 -17.53
CA PRO A 279 -9.12 2.06 -18.66
C PRO A 279 -9.74 3.41 -19.05
N LEU A 280 -9.92 4.35 -18.11
CA LEU A 280 -10.40 5.69 -18.41
C LEU A 280 -9.37 6.51 -19.20
N ALA A 281 -8.07 6.29 -18.93
CA ALA A 281 -7.00 6.83 -19.76
C ALA A 281 -6.97 6.17 -21.15
N ALA A 282 -7.05 4.82 -21.18
CA ALA A 282 -7.04 4.06 -22.43
C ALA A 282 -8.10 4.56 -23.41
N SER A 283 -9.33 4.73 -22.94
CA SER A 283 -10.45 5.25 -23.73
C SER A 283 -10.33 6.74 -24.12
N GLY A 284 -9.37 7.46 -23.52
CA GLY A 284 -9.16 8.89 -23.74
C GLY A 284 -10.14 9.81 -23.00
N VAL A 285 -10.93 9.27 -22.08
CA VAL A 285 -11.82 10.05 -21.20
C VAL A 285 -11.00 10.91 -20.24
N LEU A 286 -9.87 10.39 -19.74
CA LEU A 286 -8.97 11.10 -18.83
C LEU A 286 -7.60 11.33 -19.48
N THR A 287 -7.06 12.53 -19.27
CA THR A 287 -5.68 12.84 -19.61
C THR A 287 -4.73 12.41 -18.48
N LEU A 288 -3.44 12.28 -18.78
CA LEU A 288 -2.44 11.92 -17.80
C LEU A 288 -2.29 12.99 -16.71
N GLU A 289 -2.47 14.27 -17.08
CA GLU A 289 -2.46 15.41 -16.16
C GLU A 289 -3.61 15.34 -15.14
N ASN A 290 -4.76 14.79 -15.53
CA ASN A 290 -5.91 14.60 -14.65
C ASN A 290 -5.73 13.41 -13.71
N ILE A 291 -5.10 12.34 -14.19
CA ILE A 291 -4.86 11.09 -13.44
C ILE A 291 -3.78 11.30 -12.38
N TYR A 292 -2.72 12.01 -12.73
CA TYR A 292 -1.54 12.16 -11.88
C TYR A 292 -1.85 12.67 -10.46
N PRO A 293 -2.61 13.76 -10.24
CA PRO A 293 -2.93 14.20 -8.88
C PRO A 293 -3.80 13.20 -8.10
N VAL A 294 -4.68 12.45 -8.77
CA VAL A 294 -5.48 11.40 -8.11
C VAL A 294 -4.58 10.27 -7.61
N THR A 295 -3.56 9.87 -8.39
CA THR A 295 -2.59 8.84 -7.98
C THR A 295 -1.72 9.29 -6.80
N LEU A 296 -1.35 10.58 -6.75
CA LEU A 296 -0.65 11.15 -5.61
C LEU A 296 -1.49 11.07 -4.32
N GLY A 297 -2.78 11.41 -4.42
CA GLY A 297 -3.72 11.25 -3.33
C GLY A 297 -3.88 9.81 -2.88
N ALA A 298 -3.91 8.87 -3.83
CA ALA A 298 -4.01 7.44 -3.52
C ALA A 298 -2.82 6.95 -2.68
N ASN A 299 -1.61 7.44 -2.92
CA ASN A 299 -0.46 7.16 -2.08
C ASN A 299 -0.70 7.59 -0.61
N VAL A 300 -1.13 8.82 -0.40
CA VAL A 300 -1.43 9.34 0.95
C VAL A 300 -2.53 8.51 1.61
N GLY A 301 -3.60 8.17 0.87
CA GLY A 301 -4.70 7.36 1.41
C GLY A 301 -4.26 5.98 1.91
N THR A 302 -3.25 5.36 1.28
CA THR A 302 -2.72 4.05 1.71
C THR A 302 -2.07 4.10 3.08
N THR A 303 -1.50 5.25 3.48
CA THR A 303 -0.78 5.39 4.76
C THR A 303 -1.69 5.19 5.98
N VAL A 304 -2.99 5.43 5.83
CA VAL A 304 -3.98 5.25 6.91
C VAL A 304 -4.02 3.80 7.39
N THR A 305 -3.84 2.82 6.50
CA THR A 305 -3.78 1.40 6.90
C THR A 305 -2.60 1.13 7.84
N ALA A 306 -1.43 1.68 7.53
CA ALA A 306 -0.24 1.55 8.37
C ALA A 306 -0.43 2.26 9.73
N LEU A 307 -1.08 3.43 9.75
CA LEU A 307 -1.41 4.14 10.99
C LEU A 307 -2.37 3.32 11.87
N LEU A 308 -3.43 2.75 11.29
CA LEU A 308 -4.35 1.87 12.04
C LEU A 308 -3.62 0.65 12.60
N ALA A 309 -2.75 0.00 11.81
CA ALA A 309 -1.93 -1.11 12.26
C ALA A 309 -1.03 -0.71 13.44
N SER A 310 -0.37 0.44 13.36
CA SER A 310 0.54 0.93 14.40
C SER A 310 -0.18 1.22 15.72
N LEU A 311 -1.37 1.82 15.66
CA LEU A 311 -2.18 2.09 16.85
C LEU A 311 -2.63 0.82 17.58
N ALA A 312 -2.84 -0.27 16.84
CA ALA A 312 -3.19 -1.57 17.42
C ALA A 312 -2.02 -2.18 18.24
N THR A 313 -0.78 -1.94 17.82
CA THR A 313 0.40 -2.48 18.52
C THR A 313 0.69 -1.76 19.84
N GLY A 314 0.24 -0.50 19.99
CA GLY A 314 0.59 0.36 21.12
C GLY A 314 2.10 0.62 21.25
N SER A 315 2.86 0.45 20.18
CA SER A 315 4.30 0.72 20.12
C SER A 315 4.57 2.11 19.55
N PRO A 316 5.23 3.02 20.25
CA PRO A 316 5.62 4.32 19.72
C PRO A 316 6.48 4.19 18.45
N ALA A 317 7.43 3.27 18.43
CA ALA A 317 8.27 3.01 17.27
C ALA A 317 7.44 2.61 16.03
N ALA A 318 6.39 1.80 16.19
CA ALA A 318 5.48 1.43 15.11
C ALA A 318 4.70 2.64 14.59
N VAL A 319 4.26 3.54 15.49
CA VAL A 319 3.59 4.80 15.09
C VAL A 319 4.56 5.71 14.34
N THR A 320 5.81 5.81 14.79
CA THR A 320 6.85 6.56 14.07
C THR A 320 7.01 6.05 12.64
N VAL A 321 7.12 4.75 12.43
CA VAL A 321 7.26 4.18 11.06
C VAL A 321 6.01 4.41 10.20
N ALA A 322 4.81 4.33 10.78
CA ALA A 322 3.59 4.65 10.05
C ALA A 322 3.51 6.14 9.67
N LEU A 323 4.00 7.04 10.54
CA LEU A 323 4.14 8.47 10.25
C LEU A 323 5.24 8.74 9.21
N VAL A 324 6.35 8.00 9.21
CA VAL A 324 7.35 8.06 8.13
C VAL A 324 6.68 7.80 6.78
N HIS A 325 5.83 6.77 6.67
CA HIS A 325 5.09 6.48 5.43
C HIS A 325 4.23 7.68 4.99
N THR A 326 3.53 8.31 5.93
CA THR A 326 2.69 9.48 5.66
C THR A 326 3.54 10.68 5.24
N LEU A 327 4.58 11.01 6.01
CA LEU A 327 5.48 12.13 5.73
C LEU A 327 6.21 11.96 4.40
N PHE A 328 6.68 10.76 4.06
CA PHE A 328 7.32 10.46 2.79
C PHE A 328 6.42 10.83 1.60
N ASN A 329 5.15 10.38 1.63
CA ASN A 329 4.22 10.67 0.55
C ASN A 329 3.84 12.16 0.49
N ILE A 330 3.59 12.81 1.62
CA ILE A 330 3.30 14.25 1.68
C ILE A 330 4.49 15.06 1.21
N SER A 331 5.71 14.74 1.67
CA SER A 331 6.94 15.44 1.26
C SER A 331 7.20 15.29 -0.23
N GLY A 332 6.96 14.09 -0.79
CA GLY A 332 7.02 13.87 -2.24
C GLY A 332 6.05 14.75 -3.01
N ILE A 333 4.80 14.86 -2.56
CA ILE A 333 3.82 15.75 -3.17
C ILE A 333 4.26 17.21 -3.07
N LEU A 334 4.69 17.65 -1.90
CA LEU A 334 5.13 19.05 -1.68
C LEU A 334 6.37 19.41 -2.50
N ALA A 335 7.29 18.47 -2.71
CA ALA A 335 8.48 18.70 -3.51
C ALA A 335 8.20 18.77 -5.02
N PHE A 336 7.34 17.86 -5.53
CA PHE A 336 7.17 17.74 -6.98
C PHE A 336 5.94 18.43 -7.53
N TYR A 337 4.82 18.45 -6.82
CA TYR A 337 3.54 18.87 -7.40
C TYR A 337 3.38 20.39 -7.57
N PRO A 338 3.78 21.27 -6.62
CA PRO A 338 3.61 22.73 -6.75
C PRO A 338 4.46 23.33 -7.87
N ILE A 339 5.65 22.76 -8.13
CA ILE A 339 6.60 23.29 -9.10
C ILE A 339 6.30 22.70 -10.48
N SER A 340 5.82 23.53 -11.41
CA SER A 340 5.34 23.10 -12.74
C SER A 340 6.34 22.21 -13.49
N ASN A 341 7.63 22.53 -13.47
CA ASN A 341 8.66 21.75 -14.16
C ASN A 341 8.86 20.37 -13.52
N LEU A 342 8.87 20.28 -12.18
CA LEU A 342 9.00 19.03 -11.45
C LEU A 342 7.75 18.19 -11.57
N ARG A 343 6.55 18.80 -11.50
CA ARG A 343 5.27 18.12 -11.71
C ARG A 343 5.18 17.44 -13.08
N LYS A 344 5.72 18.08 -14.12
CA LYS A 344 5.71 17.53 -15.48
C LYS A 344 6.75 16.43 -15.71
N LEU A 345 7.72 16.26 -14.82
CA LEU A 345 8.81 15.30 -15.01
C LEU A 345 8.32 13.85 -15.02
N PRO A 346 7.56 13.33 -14.02
CA PRO A 346 6.98 11.99 -14.07
C PRO A 346 6.09 11.78 -15.30
N ILE A 347 5.29 12.80 -15.67
CA ILE A 347 4.40 12.77 -16.84
C ILE A 347 5.21 12.59 -18.14
N LYS A 348 6.28 13.36 -18.32
CA LYS A 348 7.16 13.26 -19.50
C LYS A 348 7.85 11.90 -19.57
N MET A 349 8.32 11.38 -18.42
CA MET A 349 8.98 10.08 -18.35
C MET A 349 8.00 8.95 -18.71
N ALA A 350 6.77 9.00 -18.18
CA ALA A 350 5.73 8.04 -18.47
C ALA A 350 5.32 8.05 -19.97
N ASN A 351 5.12 9.23 -20.54
CA ASN A 351 4.83 9.36 -21.96
C ASN A 351 5.96 8.80 -22.82
N LYS A 352 7.22 9.18 -22.54
CA LYS A 352 8.37 8.67 -23.29
C LYS A 352 8.49 7.14 -23.22
N LEU A 353 8.32 6.56 -22.04
CA LEU A 353 8.35 5.10 -21.87
C LEU A 353 7.19 4.44 -22.61
N SER A 354 5.99 5.02 -22.57
CA SER A 354 4.81 4.48 -23.24
C SER A 354 4.93 4.55 -24.77
N ASP A 355 5.58 5.60 -25.31
CA ASP A 355 5.88 5.70 -26.75
C ASP A 355 6.79 4.56 -27.20
N ILE A 356 7.88 4.33 -26.48
CA ILE A 356 8.83 3.25 -26.77
C ILE A 356 8.16 1.86 -26.61
N ALA A 357 7.36 1.69 -25.57
CA ALA A 357 6.65 0.43 -25.31
C ALA A 357 5.53 0.15 -26.34
N ALA A 358 4.91 1.17 -26.91
CA ALA A 358 3.92 1.02 -27.96
C ALA A 358 4.55 0.52 -29.28
N GLU A 359 5.78 0.96 -29.59
CA GLU A 359 6.53 0.45 -30.76
C GLU A 359 6.98 -1.01 -30.57
N ARG A 360 7.39 -1.38 -29.35
CA ARG A 360 7.88 -2.72 -29.02
C ARG A 360 7.27 -3.20 -27.70
N ARG A 361 6.15 -3.87 -27.78
CA ARG A 361 5.35 -4.33 -26.62
C ARG A 361 6.10 -5.21 -25.62
N SER A 362 7.10 -5.95 -26.07
CA SER A 362 8.00 -6.71 -25.19
C SER A 362 8.74 -5.83 -24.19
N LEU A 363 9.01 -4.56 -24.54
CA LEU A 363 9.68 -3.61 -23.64
C LEU A 363 8.82 -3.25 -22.42
N ALA A 364 7.50 -3.23 -22.53
CA ALA A 364 6.62 -3.02 -21.38
C ALA A 364 6.74 -4.17 -20.37
N LEU A 365 6.75 -5.42 -20.87
CA LEU A 365 6.95 -6.59 -20.00
C LEU A 365 8.37 -6.62 -19.43
N MET A 366 9.38 -6.31 -20.24
CA MET A 366 10.76 -6.21 -19.79
C MET A 366 10.92 -5.14 -18.71
N TYR A 367 10.30 -3.97 -18.88
CA TYR A 367 10.27 -2.92 -17.85
C TYR A 367 9.70 -3.45 -16.54
N ALA A 368 8.49 -4.04 -16.59
CA ALA A 368 7.83 -4.56 -15.41
C ALA A 368 8.68 -5.64 -14.70
N LEU A 369 9.21 -6.61 -15.43
CA LEU A 369 10.05 -7.67 -14.87
C LEU A 369 11.36 -7.12 -14.31
N THR A 370 12.03 -6.23 -15.05
CA THR A 370 13.34 -5.69 -14.64
C THR A 370 13.21 -4.81 -13.40
N MET A 371 12.27 -3.85 -13.41
CA MET A 371 12.12 -2.89 -12.31
C MET A 371 11.59 -3.53 -11.03
N PHE A 372 10.64 -4.45 -11.14
CA PHE A 372 9.93 -4.97 -9.98
C PHE A 372 10.39 -6.34 -9.50
N VAL A 373 11.15 -7.07 -10.31
CA VAL A 373 11.60 -8.43 -9.96
C VAL A 373 13.11 -8.56 -10.07
N VAL A 374 13.68 -8.35 -11.28
CA VAL A 374 15.09 -8.70 -11.54
C VAL A 374 16.03 -7.80 -10.74
N ILE A 375 15.93 -6.48 -10.86
CA ILE A 375 16.79 -5.54 -10.11
C ILE A 375 16.64 -5.75 -8.60
N PRO A 376 15.40 -5.74 -8.02
CA PRO A 376 15.24 -5.96 -6.60
C PRO A 376 15.84 -7.29 -6.10
N LEU A 377 15.59 -8.36 -6.82
CA LEU A 377 16.09 -9.68 -6.44
C LEU A 377 17.63 -9.73 -6.48
N LEU A 378 18.23 -9.20 -7.54
CA LEU A 378 19.71 -9.15 -7.67
C LEU A 378 20.33 -8.32 -6.54
N VAL A 379 19.79 -7.15 -6.25
CA VAL A 379 20.31 -6.28 -5.19
C VAL A 379 20.20 -6.96 -3.82
N VAL A 380 19.05 -7.57 -3.50
CA VAL A 380 18.89 -8.31 -2.24
C VAL A 380 19.85 -9.48 -2.15
N LEU A 381 20.10 -10.22 -3.24
CA LEU A 381 21.05 -11.33 -3.26
C LEU A 381 22.52 -10.87 -3.09
N ILE A 382 22.89 -9.72 -3.65
CA ILE A 382 24.26 -9.18 -3.56
C ILE A 382 24.54 -8.59 -2.17
N LEU A 383 23.53 -7.97 -1.54
CA LEU A 383 23.69 -7.29 -0.24
C LEU A 383 23.42 -8.19 0.98
N ARG A 384 23.00 -9.42 0.74
CA ARG A 384 22.79 -10.45 1.78
C ARG A 384 24.11 -11.10 2.18
#